data_8ea1017a4bab9190dc44d919b84bf90d
#
_entry.id   8ea1017a4bab9190dc44d919b84bf90d
#
_cell.length_a   1.000
_cell.length_b   1.000
_cell.length_c   1.000
_cell.angle_alpha   90.00
_cell.angle_beta   90.00
_cell.angle_gamma   90.00
#
_symmetry.space_group_name_H-M   'P 1'
#
loop_
_entity.id
_entity.type
_entity.pdbx_description
1 polymer ?
#
loop_
_entity_poly.entity_id
_entity_poly.type
_entity_poly.pdbx_seq_one_letter_code
_entity_poly.pdbx_strand_id
1 'polypeptide(L)'
;INYLNEKDSLNLDPEYYYRDINNYNQMTYKKSYIGSLGRKTGKLYSGVEDFTLIYPKYETSFVYDMNHYGQTTHREGRMDDTLINPSYFVNIRKDYLSPQYDFYAAYLDYNCSYAKIVNNNNPTGLKVAFYKDSYSLPLITFFSQVCSEIEIIDPRYYDGNIDKYFHENAFDYVFVSISPDLIYEDS
;
A
#
# COMPACT_ATOMS: atom_id res chain seq x y z
N ILE A 1 7.86 -2.98 11.48
CA ILE A 1 8.66 -2.07 12.34
C ILE A 1 9.31 -2.88 13.47
N ASN A 2 8.55 -3.53 14.37
CA ASN A 2 9.13 -4.29 15.50
C ASN A 2 10.21 -5.27 15.07
N TYR A 3 9.94 -6.09 14.06
CA TYR A 3 10.91 -7.06 13.54
C TYR A 3 12.24 -6.42 13.11
N LEU A 4 12.19 -5.27 12.42
CA LEU A 4 13.40 -4.56 11.98
C LEU A 4 14.14 -3.94 13.17
N ASN A 5 13.42 -3.38 14.13
CA ASN A 5 14.01 -2.83 15.34
C ASN A 5 14.76 -3.90 16.15
N GLU A 6 14.16 -5.09 16.28
CA GLU A 6 14.77 -6.20 17.02
C GLU A 6 15.95 -6.83 16.27
N LYS A 7 15.79 -7.08 14.98
CA LYS A 7 16.80 -7.79 14.18
C LYS A 7 18.04 -6.94 13.89
N ASP A 8 17.83 -5.69 13.49
CA ASP A 8 18.90 -4.83 12.98
C ASP A 8 19.22 -3.66 13.92
N SER A 9 18.70 -3.71 15.16
CA SER A 9 18.89 -2.67 16.20
C SER A 9 18.51 -1.28 15.74
N LEU A 10 17.48 -1.18 14.87
CA LEU A 10 16.94 0.08 14.42
C LEU A 10 16.04 0.68 15.52
N ASN A 11 15.82 1.98 15.42
CA ASN A 11 14.93 2.70 16.33
C ASN A 11 13.82 3.41 15.52
N LEU A 12 13.10 2.62 14.73
CA LEU A 12 11.98 3.11 13.93
C LEU A 12 10.75 3.29 14.83
N ASP A 13 10.16 4.48 14.77
CA ASP A 13 8.97 4.84 15.57
C ASP A 13 9.12 4.51 17.07
N PRO A 14 10.13 5.10 17.78
CA PRO A 14 10.48 4.73 19.15
C PRO A 14 9.34 5.00 20.14
N GLU A 15 8.52 6.00 19.89
CA GLU A 15 7.40 6.41 20.74
C GLU A 15 6.09 5.70 20.40
N TYR A 16 6.09 4.72 19.50
CA TYR A 16 4.88 4.06 19.02
C TYR A 16 3.87 5.01 18.36
N TYR A 17 4.33 6.16 17.89
CA TYR A 17 3.45 7.23 17.39
C TYR A 17 2.70 6.81 16.11
N TYR A 18 3.42 6.22 15.15
CA TYR A 18 2.83 5.76 13.88
C TYR A 18 2.07 4.44 14.01
N ARG A 19 2.21 3.74 15.13
CA ARG A 19 1.52 2.48 15.42
C ARG A 19 0.33 2.64 16.36
N ASP A 20 0.14 3.82 16.96
CA ASP A 20 -1.01 4.10 17.79
C ASP A 20 -2.22 4.48 16.92
N ILE A 21 -3.24 3.62 16.93
CA ILE A 21 -4.48 3.82 16.18
C ILE A 21 -5.24 5.11 16.58
N ASN A 22 -4.99 5.63 17.77
CA ASN A 22 -5.59 6.88 18.22
C ASN A 22 -5.09 8.11 17.46
N ASN A 23 -3.92 8.00 16.81
CA ASN A 23 -3.36 9.03 15.94
C ASN A 23 -3.97 9.04 14.52
N TYR A 24 -4.97 8.19 14.28
CA TYR A 24 -5.60 8.06 12.97
C TYR A 24 -7.09 8.37 13.02
N ASN A 25 -7.58 8.98 11.95
CA ASN A 25 -8.99 9.00 11.62
C ASN A 25 -9.41 7.62 11.13
N GLN A 26 -10.62 7.21 11.50
CA GLN A 26 -11.20 5.95 11.10
C GLN A 26 -12.56 6.20 10.48
N MET A 27 -12.76 5.82 9.23
CA MET A 27 -14.03 5.94 8.52
C MET A 27 -14.53 4.56 8.14
N THR A 28 -15.57 4.10 8.80
CA THR A 28 -16.12 2.74 8.59
C THR A 28 -17.29 2.74 7.61
N TYR A 29 -17.13 1.96 6.55
CA TYR A 29 -18.15 1.68 5.55
C TYR A 29 -18.81 0.34 5.89
N LYS A 30 -20.06 0.39 6.34
CA LYS A 30 -20.81 -0.79 6.79
C LYS A 30 -21.18 -1.71 5.64
N LYS A 31 -20.99 -3.05 5.82
CA LYS A 31 -21.38 -4.11 4.88
C LYS A 31 -20.97 -3.81 3.43
N SER A 32 -19.73 -3.38 3.25
CA SER A 32 -19.27 -2.83 1.98
C SER A 32 -18.13 -3.63 1.34
N TYR A 33 -17.57 -4.61 2.04
CA TYR A 33 -16.36 -5.29 1.62
C TYR A 33 -16.53 -6.81 1.57
N ILE A 34 -16.04 -7.40 0.48
CA ILE A 34 -15.77 -8.83 0.36
C ILE A 34 -14.39 -8.97 -0.26
N GLY A 35 -13.44 -9.58 0.43
CA GLY A 35 -12.11 -9.85 -0.10
C GLY A 35 -12.14 -10.70 -1.38
N SER A 36 -11.04 -10.72 -2.12
CA SER A 36 -10.94 -11.40 -3.42
C SER A 36 -11.31 -12.88 -3.36
N LEU A 37 -10.91 -13.59 -2.31
CA LEU A 37 -11.29 -14.99 -2.08
C LEU A 37 -12.78 -15.12 -1.79
N GLY A 38 -13.35 -14.23 -0.99
CA GLY A 38 -14.78 -14.21 -0.70
C GLY A 38 -15.63 -13.96 -1.94
N ARG A 39 -15.14 -13.16 -2.89
CA ARG A 39 -15.81 -12.98 -4.20
C ARG A 39 -15.82 -14.26 -5.04
N LYS A 40 -14.72 -15.04 -5.01
CA LYS A 40 -14.65 -16.34 -5.70
C LYS A 40 -15.61 -17.37 -5.13
N THR A 41 -15.82 -17.37 -3.82
CA THR A 41 -16.74 -18.30 -3.11
C THR A 41 -18.18 -17.80 -3.07
N GLY A 42 -18.41 -16.51 -3.30
CA GLY A 42 -19.73 -15.86 -3.31
C GLY A 42 -20.16 -15.31 -1.96
N LYS A 43 -20.86 -14.19 -1.99
CA LYS A 43 -21.26 -13.40 -0.83
C LYS A 43 -22.16 -14.13 0.18
N LEU A 44 -22.90 -15.15 -0.25
CA LEU A 44 -23.76 -15.96 0.63
C LEU A 44 -22.95 -16.87 1.55
N TYR A 45 -21.76 -17.27 1.09
CA TYR A 45 -20.86 -18.14 1.84
C TYR A 45 -19.89 -17.34 2.72
N SER A 46 -19.24 -16.31 2.17
CA SER A 46 -18.22 -15.52 2.85
C SER A 46 -18.78 -14.40 3.73
N GLY A 47 -20.03 -13.98 3.49
CA GLY A 47 -20.60 -12.80 4.14
C GLY A 47 -20.06 -11.50 3.54
N VAL A 48 -20.58 -10.38 4.02
CA VAL A 48 -20.12 -9.02 3.67
C VAL A 48 -19.66 -8.35 4.95
N GLU A 49 -18.43 -7.86 4.94
CA GLU A 49 -17.78 -7.23 6.10
C GLU A 49 -17.84 -5.71 6.02
N ASP A 50 -17.57 -5.07 7.15
CA ASP A 50 -17.30 -3.64 7.20
C ASP A 50 -15.88 -3.37 6.70
N PHE A 51 -15.67 -2.25 6.02
CA PHE A 51 -14.33 -1.77 5.69
C PHE A 51 -14.06 -0.48 6.44
N THR A 52 -12.92 -0.39 7.12
CA THR A 52 -12.49 0.84 7.79
C THR A 52 -11.30 1.45 7.07
N LEU A 53 -11.49 2.61 6.46
CA LEU A 53 -10.43 3.44 5.94
C LEU A 53 -9.75 4.16 7.11
N ILE A 54 -8.41 4.11 7.13
CA ILE A 54 -7.57 4.71 8.16
C ILE A 54 -6.64 5.73 7.49
N TYR A 55 -6.50 6.92 8.07
CA TYR A 55 -5.58 7.95 7.60
C TYR A 55 -5.10 8.84 8.77
N PRO A 56 -3.90 9.44 8.71
CA PRO A 56 -3.33 10.20 9.82
C PRO A 56 -4.17 11.42 10.23
N LYS A 57 -4.24 11.69 11.54
CA LYS A 57 -4.73 12.96 12.09
C LYS A 57 -3.68 14.06 12.04
N TYR A 58 -2.41 13.67 12.06
CA TYR A 58 -1.26 14.57 12.06
C TYR A 58 -0.83 14.95 10.64
N GLU A 59 -0.02 16.02 10.57
CA GLU A 59 0.49 16.51 9.28
C GLU A 59 1.51 15.54 8.70
N THR A 60 1.36 15.28 7.42
CA THR A 60 2.24 14.45 6.60
C THR A 60 2.55 15.16 5.30
N SER A 61 3.69 14.85 4.69
CA SER A 61 4.07 15.42 3.39
C SER A 61 4.77 14.36 2.55
N PHE A 62 4.09 13.96 1.49
CA PHE A 62 4.55 12.92 0.58
C PHE A 62 4.56 13.43 -0.86
N VAL A 63 5.46 12.85 -1.66
CA VAL A 63 5.40 12.85 -3.12
C VAL A 63 5.14 11.41 -3.56
N TYR A 64 4.22 11.23 -4.48
CA TYR A 64 3.88 9.93 -5.05
C TYR A 64 3.89 9.99 -6.56
N ASP A 65 4.80 9.23 -7.16
CA ASP A 65 4.92 9.03 -8.59
C ASP A 65 4.58 7.58 -8.93
N MET A 66 3.67 7.38 -9.87
CA MET A 66 3.23 6.05 -10.30
C MET A 66 3.26 5.95 -11.81
N ASN A 67 3.69 4.80 -12.33
CA ASN A 67 3.58 4.42 -13.73
C ASN A 67 2.74 3.15 -13.86
N HIS A 68 1.75 3.19 -14.73
CA HIS A 68 0.94 2.05 -15.09
C HIS A 68 0.67 2.04 -16.59
N TYR A 69 1.25 1.07 -17.30
CA TYR A 69 1.18 0.96 -18.77
C TYR A 69 1.52 2.27 -19.52
N GLY A 70 2.56 2.99 -19.04
CA GLY A 70 3.01 4.24 -19.66
C GLY A 70 2.21 5.48 -19.28
N GLN A 71 1.15 5.34 -18.50
CA GLN A 71 0.47 6.47 -17.89
C GLN A 71 1.13 6.81 -16.55
N THR A 72 1.52 8.06 -16.38
CA THR A 72 2.14 8.56 -15.17
C THR A 72 1.14 9.35 -14.34
N THR A 73 1.17 9.12 -13.04
CA THR A 73 0.44 9.92 -12.05
C THR A 73 1.45 10.55 -11.10
N HIS A 74 1.31 11.84 -10.84
CA HIS A 74 2.11 12.58 -9.87
C HIS A 74 1.18 13.26 -8.87
N ARG A 75 1.46 13.10 -7.57
CA ARG A 75 0.70 13.73 -6.48
C ARG A 75 1.66 14.21 -5.40
N GLU A 76 1.37 15.36 -4.80
CA GLU A 76 2.11 15.91 -3.67
C GLU A 76 1.12 16.37 -2.59
N GLY A 77 1.50 16.22 -1.31
CA GLY A 77 0.70 16.71 -0.19
C GLY A 77 0.63 15.73 0.98
N ARG A 78 -0.47 15.80 1.71
CA ARG A 78 -0.73 14.90 2.83
C ARG A 78 -0.94 13.46 2.35
N MET A 79 -0.77 12.49 3.27
CA MET A 79 -0.99 11.06 2.97
C MET A 79 -2.38 10.79 2.39
N ASP A 80 -3.40 11.42 2.96
CA ASP A 80 -4.79 11.28 2.54
C ASP A 80 -5.09 11.86 1.14
N ASP A 81 -4.26 12.81 0.67
CA ASP A 81 -4.37 13.41 -0.67
C ASP A 81 -3.46 12.72 -1.71
N THR A 82 -2.38 12.10 -1.25
CA THR A 82 -1.34 11.54 -2.13
C THR A 82 -1.40 10.01 -2.23
N LEU A 83 -1.42 9.32 -1.10
CA LEU A 83 -1.30 7.86 -1.02
C LEU A 83 -2.66 7.15 -0.89
N ILE A 84 -3.76 7.92 -0.73
CA ILE A 84 -5.11 7.38 -0.62
C ILE A 84 -5.97 8.00 -1.71
N ASN A 85 -6.67 7.16 -2.48
CA ASN A 85 -7.60 7.63 -3.50
C ASN A 85 -9.05 7.51 -2.99
N PRO A 86 -9.67 8.62 -2.59
CA PRO A 86 -11.04 8.59 -2.07
C PRO A 86 -12.09 8.25 -3.13
N SER A 87 -11.74 8.28 -4.41
CA SER A 87 -12.69 7.96 -5.49
C SER A 87 -13.21 6.52 -5.42
N TYR A 88 -12.44 5.61 -4.83
CA TYR A 88 -12.87 4.23 -4.57
C TYR A 88 -14.10 4.16 -3.66
N PHE A 89 -14.34 5.17 -2.84
CA PHE A 89 -15.46 5.21 -1.89
C PHE A 89 -16.68 5.98 -2.41
N VAL A 90 -16.53 6.79 -3.43
CA VAL A 90 -17.65 7.61 -3.97
C VAL A 90 -18.75 6.73 -4.58
N ASN A 91 -18.39 5.59 -5.13
CA ASN A 91 -19.31 4.66 -5.79
C ASN A 91 -19.99 3.67 -4.84
N ILE A 92 -19.53 3.55 -3.59
CA ILE A 92 -20.13 2.64 -2.59
C ILE A 92 -21.62 2.94 -2.37
N ARG A 93 -22.01 4.20 -2.41
CA ARG A 93 -23.40 4.62 -2.18
C ARG A 93 -24.38 4.19 -3.27
N LYS A 94 -23.89 3.77 -4.43
CA LYS A 94 -24.73 3.46 -5.59
C LYS A 94 -25.01 1.98 -5.79
N ASP A 95 -24.25 1.11 -5.19
CA ASP A 95 -24.36 -0.33 -5.49
C ASP A 95 -24.15 -1.23 -4.27
N TYR A 96 -25.13 -1.17 -3.36
CA TYR A 96 -25.21 -2.06 -2.20
C TYR A 96 -25.23 -3.57 -2.56
N LEU A 97 -25.45 -3.90 -3.81
CA LEU A 97 -25.66 -5.27 -4.27
C LEU A 97 -24.43 -5.85 -4.99
N SER A 98 -23.46 -5.02 -5.33
CA SER A 98 -22.25 -5.45 -6.02
C SER A 98 -20.99 -5.10 -5.20
N PRO A 99 -20.58 -5.95 -4.26
CA PRO A 99 -19.30 -5.78 -3.56
C PRO A 99 -18.14 -6.13 -4.50
N GLN A 100 -17.98 -5.34 -5.55
CA GLN A 100 -16.96 -5.57 -6.59
C GLN A 100 -15.68 -4.77 -6.35
N TYR A 101 -15.64 -3.95 -5.32
CA TYR A 101 -14.51 -3.04 -5.10
C TYR A 101 -13.56 -3.60 -4.05
N ASP A 102 -12.30 -3.68 -4.42
CA ASP A 102 -11.19 -3.95 -3.52
C ASP A 102 -10.84 -2.66 -2.79
N PHE A 103 -11.54 -2.35 -1.70
CA PHE A 103 -11.37 -1.09 -0.98
C PHE A 103 -9.96 -0.85 -0.44
N TYR A 104 -9.19 -1.91 -0.15
CA TYR A 104 -7.77 -1.76 0.18
C TYR A 104 -6.97 -1.15 -0.97
N ALA A 105 -7.45 -1.24 -2.20
CA ALA A 105 -6.84 -0.62 -3.37
C ALA A 105 -6.99 0.92 -3.39
N ALA A 106 -7.79 1.49 -2.49
CA ALA A 106 -7.76 2.93 -2.25
C ALA A 106 -6.38 3.39 -1.75
N TYR A 107 -5.66 2.52 -1.06
CA TYR A 107 -4.28 2.75 -0.72
C TYR A 107 -3.40 2.56 -1.96
N LEU A 108 -2.61 3.57 -2.31
CA LEU A 108 -1.68 3.60 -3.45
C LEU A 108 -2.34 3.43 -4.84
N ASP A 109 -3.64 3.72 -4.94
CA ASP A 109 -4.36 3.78 -6.22
C ASP A 109 -4.32 2.48 -7.05
N TYR A 110 -4.40 1.33 -6.35
CA TYR A 110 -4.40 0.01 -6.96
C TYR A 110 -3.00 -0.50 -7.39
N ASN A 111 -2.95 -1.36 -8.41
CA ASN A 111 -1.70 -1.95 -8.87
C ASN A 111 -1.07 -1.07 -9.96
N CYS A 112 0.26 -1.04 -9.97
CA CYS A 112 1.04 -0.31 -10.95
C CYS A 112 2.27 -1.15 -11.33
N SER A 113 2.89 -0.87 -12.47
CA SER A 113 4.16 -1.51 -12.83
C SER A 113 5.30 -1.02 -11.94
N TYR A 114 5.30 0.28 -11.66
CA TYR A 114 6.28 0.95 -10.82
C TYR A 114 5.65 2.13 -10.11
N ALA A 115 6.02 2.34 -8.85
CA ALA A 115 5.72 3.58 -8.15
C ALA A 115 6.86 3.96 -7.19
N LYS A 116 6.91 5.25 -6.86
CA LYS A 116 7.85 5.83 -5.92
C LYS A 116 7.12 6.72 -4.93
N ILE A 117 7.41 6.53 -3.66
CA ILE A 117 6.96 7.39 -2.56
C ILE A 117 8.16 8.08 -1.97
N VAL A 118 8.11 9.40 -1.80
CA VAL A 118 9.09 10.18 -1.05
C VAL A 118 8.38 10.80 0.16
N ASN A 119 8.96 10.64 1.33
CA ASN A 119 8.47 11.23 2.58
C ASN A 119 9.30 12.46 2.95
N ASN A 120 8.73 13.65 2.71
CA ASN A 120 9.42 14.91 3.01
C ASN A 120 9.60 15.17 4.52
N ASN A 121 8.80 14.52 5.36
CA ASN A 121 8.91 14.66 6.82
C ASN A 121 10.01 13.79 7.43
N ASN A 122 10.52 12.81 6.69
CA ASN A 122 11.56 11.89 7.16
C ASN A 122 12.68 11.67 6.13
N PRO A 123 13.41 12.72 5.73
CA PRO A 123 14.42 12.65 4.65
C PRO A 123 15.63 11.76 4.97
N THR A 124 15.81 11.39 6.21
CA THR A 124 16.89 10.49 6.70
C THR A 124 16.39 9.10 7.06
N GLY A 125 15.14 8.81 6.80
CA GLY A 125 14.54 7.50 7.02
C GLY A 125 15.09 6.43 6.07
N LEU A 126 14.56 5.22 6.20
CA LEU A 126 14.97 4.11 5.35
C LEU A 126 14.63 4.35 3.87
N LYS A 127 15.54 3.95 2.99
CA LYS A 127 15.27 3.79 1.56
C LYS A 127 14.99 2.32 1.26
N VAL A 128 13.77 1.98 0.86
CA VAL A 128 13.36 0.59 0.69
C VAL A 128 12.71 0.31 -0.66
N ALA A 129 12.77 -0.95 -1.09
CA ALA A 129 12.02 -1.42 -2.24
C ALA A 129 11.01 -2.50 -1.82
N PHE A 130 9.84 -2.49 -2.45
CA PHE A 130 8.84 -3.55 -2.35
C PHE A 130 8.63 -4.21 -3.71
N TYR A 131 8.97 -5.50 -3.78
CA TYR A 131 8.57 -6.40 -4.85
C TYR A 131 7.31 -7.13 -4.39
N LYS A 132 6.14 -6.74 -4.92
CA LYS A 132 4.88 -7.00 -4.23
C LYS A 132 3.70 -7.33 -5.15
N ASP A 133 2.67 -7.93 -4.58
CA ASP A 133 1.30 -7.97 -5.12
C ASP A 133 0.36 -6.96 -4.44
N SER A 134 -0.93 -7.02 -4.77
CA SER A 134 -1.92 -6.07 -4.27
C SER A 134 -2.18 -6.11 -2.75
N TYR A 135 -1.86 -7.20 -2.08
CA TYR A 135 -2.11 -7.33 -0.64
C TYR A 135 -1.22 -6.42 0.21
N SER A 136 -0.10 -5.97 -0.33
CA SER A 136 0.86 -5.11 0.39
C SER A 136 0.50 -3.62 0.36
N LEU A 137 -0.49 -3.18 -0.41
CA LEU A 137 -0.79 -1.76 -0.59
C LEU A 137 -1.02 -1.01 0.74
N PRO A 138 -1.87 -1.47 1.67
CA PRO A 138 -2.03 -0.79 2.96
C PRO A 138 -0.75 -0.83 3.80
N LEU A 139 -0.03 -1.95 3.81
CA LEU A 139 1.24 -2.09 4.53
C LEU A 139 2.25 -1.04 4.09
N ILE A 140 2.45 -0.89 2.77
CA ILE A 140 3.41 0.06 2.20
C ILE A 140 3.01 1.49 2.53
N THR A 141 1.71 1.82 2.42
CA THR A 141 1.19 3.15 2.76
C THR A 141 1.57 3.57 4.18
N PHE A 142 1.36 2.69 5.17
CA PHE A 142 1.69 3.05 6.56
C PHE A 142 3.18 2.91 6.88
N PHE A 143 3.89 2.00 6.22
CA PHE A 143 5.33 1.84 6.38
C PHE A 143 6.11 3.05 5.83
N SER A 144 5.55 3.78 4.86
CA SER A 144 6.17 4.99 4.31
C SER A 144 6.48 6.07 5.35
N GLN A 145 5.82 6.03 6.50
CA GLN A 145 6.04 7.02 7.56
C GLN A 145 7.43 6.90 8.23
N VAL A 146 8.01 5.71 8.22
CA VAL A 146 9.36 5.47 8.79
C VAL A 146 10.44 5.43 7.70
N CYS A 147 10.07 5.64 6.45
CA CYS A 147 10.98 5.66 5.31
C CYS A 147 11.22 7.08 4.82
N SER A 148 12.36 7.33 4.20
CA SER A 148 12.61 8.51 3.35
C SER A 148 12.06 8.29 1.94
N GLU A 149 12.22 7.07 1.44
CA GLU A 149 11.84 6.70 0.09
C GLU A 149 11.38 5.24 0.04
N ILE A 150 10.30 4.97 -0.70
CA ILE A 150 9.86 3.62 -1.04
C ILE A 150 9.73 3.52 -2.55
N GLU A 151 10.34 2.50 -3.14
CA GLU A 151 10.08 2.10 -4.52
C GLU A 151 9.26 0.81 -4.55
N ILE A 152 8.27 0.77 -5.44
CA ILE A 152 7.27 -0.30 -5.50
C ILE A 152 7.30 -0.89 -6.90
N ILE A 153 7.47 -2.21 -6.98
CA ILE A 153 7.48 -2.98 -8.21
C ILE A 153 6.48 -4.12 -8.09
N ASP A 154 5.56 -4.19 -9.05
CA ASP A 154 4.63 -5.30 -9.16
C ASP A 154 5.06 -6.21 -10.32
N PRO A 155 5.49 -7.46 -10.04
CA PRO A 155 6.02 -8.37 -11.05
C PRO A 155 5.06 -8.68 -12.20
N ARG A 156 3.78 -8.53 -11.98
CA ARG A 156 2.75 -8.82 -13.00
C ARG A 156 2.69 -7.78 -14.11
N TYR A 157 3.24 -6.59 -13.85
CA TYR A 157 3.12 -5.42 -14.71
C TYR A 157 4.47 -4.77 -15.04
N TYR A 158 5.55 -5.19 -14.38
CA TYR A 158 6.90 -4.68 -14.60
C TYR A 158 7.62 -5.56 -15.62
N ASP A 159 8.01 -5.00 -16.75
CA ASP A 159 8.68 -5.67 -17.85
C ASP A 159 10.21 -5.53 -17.85
N GLY A 160 10.77 -4.80 -16.86
CA GLY A 160 12.21 -4.61 -16.71
C GLY A 160 12.90 -5.81 -16.07
N ASN A 161 14.25 -5.82 -16.18
CA ASN A 161 15.08 -6.80 -15.48
C ASN A 161 15.20 -6.43 -14.01
N ILE A 162 14.55 -7.18 -13.13
CA ILE A 162 14.47 -6.89 -11.70
C ILE A 162 15.80 -7.09 -10.97
N ASP A 163 16.60 -8.10 -11.37
CA ASP A 163 17.90 -8.34 -10.77
C ASP A 163 18.85 -7.19 -11.05
N LYS A 164 18.88 -6.74 -12.31
CA LYS A 164 19.64 -5.57 -12.70
C LYS A 164 19.19 -4.34 -11.92
N TYR A 165 17.87 -4.14 -11.81
CA TYR A 165 17.30 -3.01 -11.07
C TYR A 165 17.79 -2.95 -9.62
N PHE A 166 17.70 -4.06 -8.88
CA PHE A 166 18.15 -4.10 -7.49
C PHE A 166 19.66 -4.03 -7.31
N HIS A 167 20.47 -4.44 -8.32
CA HIS A 167 21.92 -4.27 -8.29
C HIS A 167 22.37 -2.82 -8.56
N GLU A 168 21.62 -2.10 -9.39
CA GLU A 168 21.96 -0.72 -9.78
C GLU A 168 21.43 0.33 -8.78
N ASN A 169 20.48 -0.03 -7.93
CA ASN A 169 19.88 0.87 -6.95
C ASN A 169 20.19 0.42 -5.53
N ALA A 170 20.72 1.34 -4.73
CA ALA A 170 21.02 1.06 -3.32
C ALA A 170 19.76 1.22 -2.46
N PHE A 171 19.38 0.15 -1.77
CA PHE A 171 18.31 0.13 -0.79
C PHE A 171 18.84 -0.38 0.55
N ASP A 172 18.29 0.13 1.65
CA ASP A 172 18.55 -0.43 2.98
C ASP A 172 17.89 -1.81 3.10
N TYR A 173 16.68 -1.97 2.52
CA TYR A 173 15.94 -3.23 2.49
C TYR A 173 15.18 -3.42 1.18
N VAL A 174 15.10 -4.67 0.76
CA VAL A 174 14.20 -5.13 -0.29
C VAL A 174 13.21 -6.11 0.32
N PHE A 175 11.91 -5.79 0.27
CA PHE A 175 10.83 -6.64 0.74
C PHE A 175 10.18 -7.38 -0.42
N VAL A 176 10.13 -8.71 -0.32
CA VAL A 176 9.37 -9.56 -1.25
C VAL A 176 8.08 -9.96 -0.57
N SER A 177 6.95 -9.50 -1.10
CA SER A 177 5.62 -9.75 -0.54
C SER A 177 4.65 -10.10 -1.67
N ILE A 178 4.66 -11.35 -2.04
CA ILE A 178 3.83 -11.94 -3.10
C ILE A 178 3.04 -13.13 -2.56
N SER A 179 1.82 -13.29 -3.03
CA SER A 179 0.99 -14.45 -2.66
C SER A 179 1.55 -15.74 -3.29
N PRO A 180 1.34 -16.90 -2.65
CA PRO A 180 1.77 -18.19 -3.18
C PRO A 180 1.27 -18.47 -4.60
N ASP A 181 0.07 -17.98 -4.94
CA ASP A 181 -0.53 -18.16 -6.27
C ASP A 181 0.36 -17.61 -7.40
N LEU A 182 1.10 -16.54 -7.15
CA LEU A 182 2.02 -15.94 -8.14
C LEU A 182 3.34 -16.72 -8.29
N ILE A 183 3.69 -17.57 -7.31
CA ILE A 183 4.91 -18.39 -7.35
C ILE A 183 4.73 -19.63 -8.23
N TYR A 184 3.48 -20.08 -8.39
CA TYR A 184 3.14 -21.35 -9.05
C TYR A 184 2.56 -21.20 -10.46
N GLU A 185 2.30 -19.97 -10.95
CA GLU A 185 1.75 -19.75 -12.29
C GLU A 185 2.77 -19.98 -13.44
N ASP A 186 4.08 -20.10 -13.13
CA ASP A 186 5.16 -20.34 -14.11
C ASP A 186 5.68 -21.79 -14.15
N SER A 187 4.90 -22.77 -13.70
CA SER A 187 5.30 -24.20 -13.74
C SER A 187 4.44 -25.06 -14.66
#